data_22b5c22df2fd8ecd363f221bb58b13b8
#
_entry.id   22b5c22df2fd8ecd363f221bb58b13b8
#
_cell.length_a   1.000
_cell.length_b   1.000
_cell.length_c   1.000
_cell.angle_alpha   90.00
_cell.angle_beta   90.00
_cell.angle_gamma   90.00
#
_symmetry.space_group_name_H-M   'P 1'
#
loop_
_entity.id
_entity.type
_entity.pdbx_description
1 polymer ?
#
loop_
_entity_poly.entity_id
_entity_poly.type
_entity_poly.pdbx_seq_one_letter_code
_entity_poly.pdbx_strand_id
1 'polypeptide(L)'
;MSRQRALEGGTCGREEIDIIQPAVKELNEEGLPIQGPYPADTIFLKARDGTLDSIVTMYHDQGQVAVKLLGFERGVTVAGGLPVPITTPAHGTAFDIVGQGKAKAEAMTQAFLLAVKMAAA
;
A
#
# COMPACT_ATOMS: atom_id res chain seq x y z
N MET A 1 23.22 -14.29 -8.04
CA MET A 1 21.76 -14.31 -8.12
C MET A 1 21.24 -15.07 -6.89
N SER A 2 20.87 -14.36 -5.84
CA SER A 2 20.22 -15.00 -4.68
C SER A 2 18.81 -15.39 -5.11
N ARG A 3 18.55 -16.68 -5.19
CA ARG A 3 17.18 -17.19 -5.24
C ARG A 3 16.51 -16.76 -3.94
N GLN A 4 15.78 -15.64 -3.98
CA GLN A 4 14.80 -15.42 -2.95
C GLN A 4 13.84 -16.60 -3.04
N ARG A 5 13.91 -17.47 -2.04
CA ARG A 5 12.94 -18.53 -1.87
C ARG A 5 11.59 -17.82 -1.80
N ALA A 6 10.64 -18.25 -2.61
CA ALA A 6 9.25 -18.01 -2.31
C ALA A 6 9.10 -18.26 -0.82
N LEU A 7 8.46 -17.33 -0.13
CA LEU A 7 8.43 -17.31 1.32
C LEU A 7 8.17 -18.72 1.83
N GLU A 8 9.14 -19.28 2.55
CA GLU A 8 9.11 -20.60 3.16
C GLU A 8 9.01 -21.81 2.19
N GLY A 9 9.23 -21.63 0.88
CA GLY A 9 9.28 -22.73 -0.10
C GLY A 9 7.98 -23.53 -0.24
N GLY A 10 6.83 -22.92 0.05
CA GLY A 10 5.52 -23.57 -0.03
C GLY A 10 5.11 -24.33 1.23
N THR A 11 5.78 -24.12 2.36
CA THR A 11 5.48 -24.83 3.63
C THR A 11 4.13 -24.39 4.21
N CYS A 12 3.77 -23.11 4.10
CA CYS A 12 2.52 -22.54 4.63
C CYS A 12 1.49 -22.20 3.54
N GLY A 13 1.81 -22.48 2.27
CA GLY A 13 0.97 -22.20 1.12
C GLY A 13 1.79 -22.20 -0.15
N ARG A 14 1.15 -22.19 -1.30
CA ARG A 14 1.81 -22.24 -2.60
C ARG A 14 1.47 -21.04 -3.49
N GLU A 15 0.74 -20.06 -2.97
CA GLU A 15 0.21 -18.91 -3.70
C GLU A 15 1.35 -18.10 -4.35
N GLU A 16 2.48 -17.93 -3.66
CA GLU A 16 3.64 -17.23 -4.20
C GLU A 16 4.25 -17.98 -5.38
N ILE A 17 4.27 -19.32 -5.33
CA ILE A 17 4.84 -20.16 -6.38
C ILE A 17 3.89 -20.29 -7.56
N ASP A 18 2.61 -20.56 -7.29
CA ASP A 18 1.65 -20.97 -8.29
C ASP A 18 0.91 -19.78 -8.93
N ILE A 19 0.88 -18.61 -8.25
CA ILE A 19 0.11 -17.42 -8.68
C ILE A 19 1.00 -16.19 -8.79
N ILE A 20 1.68 -15.77 -7.70
CA ILE A 20 2.34 -14.46 -7.65
C ILE A 20 3.59 -14.42 -8.53
N GLN A 21 4.45 -15.45 -8.46
CA GLN A 21 5.65 -15.50 -9.31
C GLN A 21 5.33 -15.56 -10.80
N PRO A 22 4.38 -16.37 -11.28
CA PRO A 22 3.92 -16.33 -12.66
C PRO A 22 3.39 -14.96 -13.07
N ALA A 23 2.55 -14.32 -12.26
CA ALA A 23 2.02 -12.98 -12.54
C ALA A 23 3.12 -11.91 -12.62
N VAL A 24 4.08 -11.92 -11.70
CA VAL A 24 5.26 -11.02 -11.76
C VAL A 24 6.05 -11.24 -13.05
N LYS A 25 6.22 -12.48 -13.50
CA LYS A 25 6.93 -12.79 -14.73
C LYS A 25 6.18 -12.25 -15.96
N GLU A 26 4.88 -12.52 -16.04
CA GLU A 26 4.01 -12.06 -17.14
C GLU A 26 4.02 -10.54 -17.25
N LEU A 27 3.82 -9.82 -16.15
CA LEU A 27 3.84 -8.35 -16.12
C LEU A 27 5.20 -7.77 -16.53
N ASN A 28 6.32 -8.42 -16.18
CA ASN A 28 7.64 -7.99 -16.66
C ASN A 28 7.80 -8.20 -18.17
N GLU A 29 7.24 -9.28 -18.74
CA GLU A 29 7.23 -9.53 -20.18
C GLU A 29 6.39 -8.49 -20.93
N GLU A 30 5.36 -7.93 -20.28
CA GLU A 30 4.55 -6.80 -20.77
C GLU A 30 5.23 -5.43 -20.62
N GLY A 31 6.43 -5.38 -20.00
CA GLY A 31 7.21 -4.16 -19.83
C GLY A 31 6.96 -3.40 -18.53
N LEU A 32 6.22 -3.96 -17.58
CA LEU A 32 6.04 -3.38 -16.26
C LEU A 32 7.19 -3.83 -15.33
N PRO A 33 7.95 -2.91 -14.70
CA PRO A 33 9.11 -3.27 -13.87
C PRO A 33 8.70 -3.77 -12.48
N ILE A 34 8.03 -4.91 -12.41
CA ILE A 34 7.54 -5.51 -11.18
C ILE A 34 8.61 -6.39 -10.54
N GLN A 35 8.78 -6.27 -9.24
CA GLN A 35 9.69 -7.08 -8.44
C GLN A 35 8.93 -7.84 -7.37
N GLY A 36 9.37 -9.04 -7.06
CA GLY A 36 8.79 -9.84 -5.99
C GLY A 36 8.68 -11.33 -6.32
N PRO A 37 7.97 -12.10 -5.49
CA PRO A 37 7.44 -11.70 -4.18
C PRO A 37 8.53 -11.40 -3.15
N TYR A 38 8.21 -10.56 -2.18
CA TYR A 38 9.07 -10.20 -1.05
C TYR A 38 8.38 -10.51 0.28
N PRO A 39 9.14 -10.78 1.37
CA PRO A 39 8.58 -10.91 2.70
C PRO A 39 7.85 -9.63 3.14
N ALA A 40 6.61 -9.78 3.64
CA ALA A 40 5.76 -8.66 4.01
C ALA A 40 6.32 -7.83 5.19
N ASP A 41 7.12 -8.44 6.06
CA ASP A 41 7.75 -7.81 7.21
C ASP A 41 8.93 -6.89 6.83
N THR A 42 9.57 -7.12 5.69
CA THR A 42 10.78 -6.41 5.28
C THR A 42 10.61 -5.52 4.05
N ILE A 43 9.58 -5.74 3.22
CA ILE A 43 9.38 -5.00 1.97
C ILE A 43 9.27 -3.47 2.20
N PHE A 44 8.66 -3.05 3.31
CA PHE A 44 8.46 -1.64 3.64
C PHE A 44 9.75 -0.89 3.93
N LEU A 45 10.82 -1.57 4.32
CA LEU A 45 12.15 -0.96 4.47
C LEU A 45 12.68 -0.51 3.11
N LYS A 46 12.47 -1.31 2.05
CA LYS A 46 12.87 -0.97 0.68
C LYS A 46 12.12 0.26 0.15
N ALA A 47 10.82 0.36 0.42
CA ALA A 47 10.03 1.53 0.04
C ALA A 47 10.48 2.78 0.81
N ARG A 48 10.71 2.66 2.12
CA ARG A 48 11.25 3.76 2.94
C ARG A 48 12.59 4.26 2.42
N ASP A 49 13.46 3.36 1.98
CA ASP A 49 14.78 3.67 1.47
C ASP A 49 14.76 4.14 -0.01
N GLY A 50 13.57 4.29 -0.61
CA GLY A 50 13.37 4.81 -1.97
C GLY A 50 13.73 3.83 -3.09
N THR A 51 13.87 2.53 -2.79
CA THR A 51 14.17 1.51 -3.80
C THR A 51 12.94 0.97 -4.51
N LEU A 52 11.75 1.27 -4.00
CA LEU A 52 10.46 0.89 -4.57
C LEU A 52 9.50 2.09 -4.51
N ASP A 53 8.79 2.36 -5.60
CA ASP A 53 7.81 3.44 -5.70
C ASP A 53 6.47 3.08 -5.06
N SER A 54 6.12 1.78 -5.09
CA SER A 54 4.86 1.28 -4.56
C SER A 54 4.98 -0.19 -4.12
N ILE A 55 4.06 -0.62 -3.27
CA ILE A 55 3.97 -1.99 -2.77
C ILE A 55 2.54 -2.49 -2.94
N VAL A 56 2.40 -3.67 -3.53
CA VAL A 56 1.14 -4.42 -3.54
C VAL A 56 1.18 -5.43 -2.40
N THR A 57 0.21 -5.38 -1.50
CA THR A 57 0.07 -6.32 -0.39
C THR A 57 -1.13 -7.24 -0.61
N MET A 58 -0.98 -8.50 -0.23
CA MET A 58 -2.04 -9.50 -0.43
C MET A 58 -3.15 -9.40 0.63
N TYR A 59 -2.83 -8.82 1.79
CA TYR A 59 -3.77 -8.65 2.89
C TYR A 59 -3.77 -7.20 3.38
N HIS A 60 -4.94 -6.70 3.71
CA HIS A 60 -5.17 -5.35 4.25
C HIS A 60 -4.19 -5.01 5.39
N ASP A 61 -4.04 -5.86 6.38
CA ASP A 61 -3.25 -5.58 7.58
C ASP A 61 -1.76 -5.47 7.31
N GLN A 62 -1.23 -6.19 6.29
CA GLN A 62 0.17 -6.06 5.89
C GLN A 62 0.52 -4.63 5.52
N GLY A 63 -0.32 -3.97 4.73
CA GLY A 63 -0.12 -2.57 4.34
C GLY A 63 -0.50 -1.57 5.44
N GLN A 64 -1.63 -1.79 6.11
CA GLN A 64 -2.17 -0.84 7.08
C GLN A 64 -1.29 -0.64 8.31
N VAL A 65 -0.66 -1.70 8.81
CA VAL A 65 0.28 -1.60 9.94
C VAL A 65 1.46 -0.71 9.55
N ALA A 66 2.05 -0.93 8.38
CA ALA A 66 3.19 -0.15 7.92
C ALA A 66 2.83 1.32 7.67
N VAL A 67 1.72 1.60 6.99
CA VAL A 67 1.24 2.98 6.73
C VAL A 67 0.99 3.73 8.04
N LYS A 68 0.36 3.09 9.03
CA LYS A 68 0.09 3.72 10.32
C LYS A 68 1.35 3.97 11.14
N LEU A 69 2.35 3.11 11.06
CA LEU A 69 3.62 3.32 11.76
C LEU A 69 4.48 4.39 11.09
N LEU A 70 4.46 4.49 9.76
CA LEU A 70 5.27 5.44 9.00
C LEU A 70 4.67 6.84 8.93
N GLY A 71 3.34 6.97 8.95
CA GLY A 71 2.72 8.28 8.74
C GLY A 71 1.23 8.34 9.02
N PHE A 72 0.78 7.89 10.18
CA PHE A 72 -0.65 7.84 10.54
C PHE A 72 -1.40 9.16 10.33
N GLU A 73 -0.75 10.29 10.65
CA GLU A 73 -1.39 11.62 10.57
C GLU A 73 -1.53 12.15 9.14
N ARG A 74 -0.83 11.56 8.17
CA ARG A 74 -0.81 12.00 6.76
C ARG A 74 -1.29 10.94 5.78
N GLY A 75 -1.69 9.79 6.28
CA GLY A 75 -2.17 8.68 5.45
C GLY A 75 -3.46 9.05 4.71
N VAL A 76 -3.49 8.77 3.41
CA VAL A 76 -4.65 8.97 2.53
C VAL A 76 -5.00 7.65 1.87
N THR A 77 -6.28 7.33 1.85
CA THR A 77 -6.82 6.23 1.05
C THR A 77 -7.34 6.79 -0.27
N VAL A 78 -6.99 6.14 -1.37
CA VAL A 78 -7.47 6.47 -2.72
C VAL A 78 -8.27 5.30 -3.26
N ALA A 79 -9.49 5.53 -3.73
CA ALA A 79 -10.25 4.56 -4.49
C ALA A 79 -9.87 4.70 -5.97
N GLY A 80 -9.06 3.76 -6.46
CA GLY A 80 -8.60 3.73 -7.85
C GLY A 80 -9.63 3.16 -8.82
N GLY A 81 -9.42 3.39 -10.14
CA GLY A 81 -10.25 2.84 -11.20
C GLY A 81 -11.61 3.52 -11.40
N LEU A 82 -11.82 4.69 -10.80
CA LEU A 82 -13.04 5.47 -10.93
C LEU A 82 -12.84 6.67 -11.85
N PRO A 83 -13.92 7.15 -12.53
CA PRO A 83 -13.82 8.30 -13.43
C PRO A 83 -13.61 9.65 -12.72
N VAL A 84 -13.74 9.67 -11.41
CA VAL A 84 -13.52 10.83 -10.55
C VAL A 84 -12.59 10.47 -9.39
N PRO A 85 -11.72 11.36 -8.91
CA PRO A 85 -10.88 11.08 -7.76
C PRO A 85 -11.72 10.98 -6.49
N ILE A 86 -11.58 9.87 -5.77
CA ILE A 86 -12.15 9.66 -4.44
C ILE A 86 -11.01 9.39 -3.48
N THR A 87 -10.87 10.27 -2.50
CA THR A 87 -9.84 10.19 -1.47
C THR A 87 -10.46 10.35 -0.09
N THR A 88 -9.93 9.63 0.89
CA THR A 88 -10.33 9.75 2.29
C THR A 88 -9.12 9.71 3.20
N PRO A 89 -9.18 10.30 4.41
CA PRO A 89 -8.17 10.04 5.42
C PRO A 89 -8.07 8.55 5.72
N ALA A 90 -6.87 8.06 6.03
CA ALA A 90 -6.64 6.65 6.35
C ALA A 90 -7.03 6.26 7.80
N HIS A 91 -7.65 7.16 8.56
CA HIS A 91 -8.15 6.87 9.90
C HIS A 91 -9.63 6.45 9.90
N GLY A 92 -10.06 5.80 10.99
CA GLY A 92 -11.46 5.42 11.20
C GLY A 92 -12.35 6.60 11.63
N THR A 93 -13.58 6.27 11.98
CA THR A 93 -14.65 7.24 12.34
C THR A 93 -14.42 7.99 13.65
N ALA A 94 -13.57 7.47 14.55
CA ALA A 94 -13.16 8.11 15.81
C ALA A 94 -14.35 8.63 16.65
N PHE A 95 -15.38 7.80 16.83
CA PHE A 95 -16.59 8.15 17.58
C PHE A 95 -16.32 8.57 19.02
N ASP A 96 -15.23 8.09 19.59
CA ASP A 96 -14.77 8.39 20.96
C ASP A 96 -14.41 9.85 21.20
N ILE A 97 -14.10 10.61 20.13
CA ILE A 97 -13.76 12.05 20.23
C ILE A 97 -14.80 12.99 19.61
N VAL A 98 -15.96 12.46 19.22
CA VAL A 98 -17.04 13.27 18.63
C VAL A 98 -17.45 14.40 19.59
N GLY A 99 -17.55 15.64 19.07
CA GLY A 99 -17.94 16.81 19.85
C GLY A 99 -16.87 17.38 20.79
N GLN A 100 -15.68 16.76 20.89
CA GLN A 100 -14.62 17.19 21.82
C GLN A 100 -13.64 18.21 21.21
N GLY A 101 -13.73 18.52 19.91
CA GLY A 101 -12.81 19.45 19.26
C GLY A 101 -11.35 18.96 19.18
N LYS A 102 -11.10 17.65 19.35
CA LYS A 102 -9.75 17.06 19.42
C LYS A 102 -9.27 16.46 18.11
N ALA A 103 -10.13 16.38 17.08
CA ALA A 103 -9.79 15.79 15.80
C ALA A 103 -8.66 16.57 15.12
N LYS A 104 -7.65 15.85 14.62
CA LYS A 104 -6.59 16.43 13.80
C LYS A 104 -7.05 16.49 12.35
N ALA A 105 -6.95 17.66 11.73
CA ALA A 105 -7.39 17.89 10.34
C ALA A 105 -6.36 17.50 9.28
N GLU A 106 -5.12 17.15 9.67
CA GLU A 106 -4.00 16.95 8.75
C GLU A 106 -4.30 15.89 7.68
N ALA A 107 -4.75 14.70 8.07
CA ALA A 107 -5.07 13.63 7.12
C ALA A 107 -6.20 14.01 6.15
N MET A 108 -7.22 14.75 6.61
CA MET A 108 -8.28 15.26 5.75
C MET A 108 -7.75 16.32 4.76
N THR A 109 -6.88 17.19 5.23
CA THR A 109 -6.22 18.20 4.37
C THR A 109 -5.40 17.51 3.28
N GLN A 110 -4.60 16.49 3.63
CA GLN A 110 -3.83 15.74 2.64
C GLN A 110 -4.73 14.99 1.65
N ALA A 111 -5.83 14.40 2.11
CA ALA A 111 -6.80 13.74 1.24
C ALA A 111 -7.40 14.74 0.24
N PHE A 112 -7.83 15.92 0.70
CA PHE A 112 -8.36 16.96 -0.16
C PHE A 112 -7.34 17.45 -1.21
N LEU A 113 -6.10 17.74 -0.77
CA LEU A 113 -5.04 18.20 -1.67
C LEU A 113 -4.70 17.16 -2.73
N LEU A 114 -4.70 15.87 -2.35
CA LEU A 114 -4.47 14.79 -3.31
C LEU A 114 -5.60 14.67 -4.32
N ALA A 115 -6.88 14.79 -3.88
CA ALA A 115 -8.02 14.79 -4.79
C ALA A 115 -7.94 15.95 -5.81
N VAL A 116 -7.59 17.16 -5.36
CA VAL A 116 -7.38 18.32 -6.24
C VAL A 116 -6.27 18.05 -7.26
N LYS A 117 -5.14 17.50 -6.82
CA LYS A 117 -4.03 17.14 -7.71
C LYS A 117 -4.45 16.09 -8.76
N MET A 118 -5.18 15.06 -8.35
CA MET A 118 -5.67 14.02 -9.26
C MET A 118 -6.71 14.53 -10.26
N ALA A 119 -7.55 15.49 -9.86
CA ALA A 119 -8.55 16.08 -10.74
C ALA A 119 -7.96 17.05 -11.78
N ALA A 120 -6.73 17.52 -11.56
CA ALA A 120 -6.01 18.44 -12.46
C ALA A 120 -5.06 17.70 -13.42
N ALA A 121 -4.90 16.39 -13.28
CA ALA A 121 -4.02 15.55 -14.11
C ALA A 121 -4.76 14.94 -15.29
#